data_0bb3df9a3121a6d18523b1cedc03b88e
#
_entry.id   0bb3df9a3121a6d18523b1cedc03b88e
#
_cell.length_a   1.000
_cell.length_b   1.000
_cell.length_c   1.000
_cell.angle_alpha   90.00
_cell.angle_beta   90.00
_cell.angle_gamma   90.00
#
_symmetry.space_group_name_H-M   'P 1'
#
loop_
_entity.id
_entity.type
_entity.pdbx_description
1 polymer ?
#
loop_
_entity_poly.entity_id
_entity_poly.type
_entity_poly.pdbx_seq_one_letter_code
_entity_poly.pdbx_strand_id
1 'polypeptide(L)'
;MNNTEKTMEKIVALCKGRGFVYPGSEIYGGLANTWDYGPLGMQLKNNIKSAWLKKFVQENKYNVGLDSAILMNPQTWTASGHLGGFSDPLMDCRACKTRHRADNLIEDFDGTNVAGWSNQQMTDYINEKQIPCPDCGKHDFTDIRQFNLMFKTFQGVTEDTKNELYLRPETAQGIFVNFANIQRTTRKKVPFGVAQIGKSFRNEITPGNFIFRVREFEQMELEFFCKPDTDLEWFEYWRGFCRDWLYSLGIKSENLRLRDHEKEELSFYSKATTDFEYLFPFGWGELWGIADRTNYDLTRHIETSGKKLDYLDPETNERYVPYVIEPSLGVERLFLAIMTEAYDEETVGDNDTRVVLHLHPTLAPFKAAVLPLSKKLSEEAMPIYESLSKKFMVDFDDTGSIGKRYRREDEIGTPFCITFDFDSRDDHCVTVRDRDTMEQTRVAIDELEDYLANKVAF
;
A
#
# COMPACT_ATOMS: atom_id res chain seq x y z
N MET A 1 16.91 -0.99 -16.04
CA MET A 1 15.86 -1.84 -16.72
C MET A 1 14.55 -1.10 -16.78
N ASN A 2 13.77 -1.25 -17.88
CA ASN A 2 12.38 -0.79 -17.90
C ASN A 2 11.49 -1.75 -17.11
N ASN A 3 10.36 -1.29 -16.57
CA ASN A 3 9.46 -2.15 -15.80
C ASN A 3 8.95 -3.37 -16.56
N THR A 4 8.81 -3.27 -17.89
CA THR A 4 8.45 -4.39 -18.77
C THR A 4 9.51 -5.49 -18.90
N GLU A 5 10.75 -5.22 -18.51
CA GLU A 5 11.87 -6.18 -18.50
C GLU A 5 12.06 -6.84 -17.13
N LYS A 6 11.45 -6.26 -16.08
CA LYS A 6 11.47 -6.79 -14.74
C LYS A 6 10.43 -7.89 -14.60
N THR A 7 10.78 -9.02 -14.02
CA THR A 7 9.83 -10.10 -13.80
C THR A 7 9.43 -10.21 -12.34
N MET A 8 8.22 -10.72 -12.09
CA MET A 8 7.78 -10.99 -10.72
C MET A 8 8.70 -11.95 -10.00
N GLU A 9 9.25 -12.96 -10.72
CA GLU A 9 10.18 -13.91 -10.12
C GLU A 9 11.44 -13.22 -9.56
N LYS A 10 12.01 -12.26 -10.28
CA LYS A 10 13.18 -11.50 -9.84
C LYS A 10 12.88 -10.68 -8.58
N ILE A 11 11.74 -9.96 -8.58
CA ILE A 11 11.30 -9.15 -7.42
C ILE A 11 11.04 -10.05 -6.21
N VAL A 12 10.30 -11.14 -6.40
CA VAL A 12 9.98 -12.10 -5.32
C VAL A 12 11.24 -12.76 -4.78
N ALA A 13 12.17 -13.18 -5.66
CA ALA A 13 13.43 -13.78 -5.26
C ALA A 13 14.28 -12.83 -4.42
N LEU A 14 14.39 -11.55 -4.82
CA LEU A 14 15.07 -10.53 -4.04
C LEU A 14 14.40 -10.31 -2.70
N CYS A 15 13.08 -10.13 -2.67
CA CYS A 15 12.31 -9.90 -1.44
C CYS A 15 12.51 -11.04 -0.42
N LYS A 16 12.41 -12.29 -0.86
CA LYS A 16 12.63 -13.48 -0.01
C LYS A 16 14.09 -13.61 0.42
N GLY A 17 15.00 -13.48 -0.53
CA GLY A 17 16.43 -13.70 -0.28
C GLY A 17 17.07 -12.63 0.62
N ARG A 18 16.51 -11.42 0.66
CA ARG A 18 17.03 -10.28 1.43
C ARG A 18 16.21 -9.90 2.66
N GLY A 19 15.18 -10.66 3.00
CA GLY A 19 14.43 -10.44 4.22
C GLY A 19 13.44 -9.27 4.16
N PHE A 20 12.91 -8.98 2.99
CA PHE A 20 11.78 -8.07 2.84
C PHE A 20 10.44 -8.76 3.10
N VAL A 21 10.21 -9.91 2.47
CA VAL A 21 8.93 -10.62 2.58
C VAL A 21 9.18 -12.12 2.62
N TYR A 22 8.51 -12.82 3.53
CA TYR A 22 8.54 -14.27 3.67
C TYR A 22 7.15 -14.87 3.45
N PRO A 23 7.03 -16.14 3.02
CA PRO A 23 5.76 -16.85 3.08
C PRO A 23 5.26 -16.95 4.52
N GLY A 24 4.00 -16.60 4.76
CA GLY A 24 3.41 -16.67 6.11
C GLY A 24 3.34 -18.10 6.62
N SER A 25 3.83 -18.34 7.85
CA SER A 25 3.84 -19.65 8.50
C SER A 25 4.58 -20.74 7.69
N GLU A 26 5.69 -20.39 7.04
CA GLU A 26 6.42 -21.26 6.09
C GLU A 26 6.83 -22.61 6.69
N ILE A 27 7.20 -22.66 7.97
CA ILE A 27 7.60 -23.90 8.66
C ILE A 27 6.49 -24.96 8.73
N TYR A 28 5.23 -24.56 8.52
CA TYR A 28 4.07 -25.46 8.46
C TYR A 28 3.56 -25.68 7.03
N GLY A 29 4.35 -25.34 6.01
CA GLY A 29 3.96 -25.40 4.61
C GLY A 29 3.28 -24.13 4.09
N GLY A 30 3.20 -23.11 4.93
CA GLY A 30 2.62 -21.83 4.59
C GLY A 30 1.08 -21.79 4.58
N LEU A 31 0.55 -20.59 4.48
CA LEU A 31 -0.85 -20.34 4.18
C LEU A 31 -0.93 -19.55 2.85
N ALA A 32 -1.67 -20.08 1.90
CA ALA A 32 -1.71 -19.51 0.55
C ALA A 32 -2.02 -18.01 0.54
N ASN A 33 -1.19 -17.23 -0.15
CA ASN A 33 -1.28 -15.78 -0.28
C ASN A 33 -1.33 -15.02 1.06
N THR A 34 -0.60 -15.54 2.04
CA THR A 34 -0.31 -14.89 3.31
C THR A 34 1.19 -14.65 3.41
N TRP A 35 1.57 -13.45 3.79
CA TRP A 35 2.96 -13.00 3.75
C TRP A 35 3.35 -12.31 5.04
N ASP A 36 4.55 -12.61 5.53
CA ASP A 36 5.18 -11.94 6.66
C ASP A 36 6.21 -10.94 6.13
N TYR A 37 6.26 -9.76 6.73
CA TYR A 37 7.29 -8.76 6.40
C TYR A 37 8.49 -8.97 7.32
N GLY A 38 9.63 -9.32 6.72
CA GLY A 38 10.89 -9.49 7.43
C GLY A 38 11.48 -8.16 7.91
N PRO A 39 12.69 -8.16 8.49
CA PRO A 39 13.28 -6.96 9.08
C PRO A 39 13.35 -5.76 8.13
N LEU A 40 13.77 -5.97 6.88
CA LEU A 40 13.85 -4.90 5.88
C LEU A 40 12.46 -4.50 5.37
N GLY A 41 11.56 -5.47 5.18
CA GLY A 41 10.19 -5.20 4.74
C GLY A 41 9.38 -4.42 5.77
N MET A 42 9.50 -4.77 7.03
CA MET A 42 8.87 -4.03 8.15
C MET A 42 9.35 -2.58 8.17
N GLN A 43 10.65 -2.36 8.02
CA GLN A 43 11.22 -1.02 8.04
C GLN A 43 10.78 -0.21 6.82
N LEU A 44 10.79 -0.80 5.61
CA LEU A 44 10.29 -0.13 4.40
C LEU A 44 8.80 0.23 4.53
N LYS A 45 7.95 -0.69 5.01
CA LYS A 45 6.54 -0.39 5.29
C LYS A 45 6.35 0.77 6.26
N ASN A 46 7.12 0.80 7.33
CA ASN A 46 7.05 1.88 8.32
C ASN A 46 7.49 3.23 7.72
N ASN A 47 8.55 3.22 6.89
CA ASN A 47 9.00 4.43 6.20
C ASN A 47 7.92 4.96 5.22
N ILE A 48 7.27 4.08 4.46
CA ILE A 48 6.14 4.44 3.58
C ILE A 48 5.01 5.08 4.38
N LYS A 49 4.57 4.43 5.46
CA LYS A 49 3.49 4.94 6.33
C LYS A 49 3.88 6.28 6.99
N SER A 50 5.12 6.42 7.41
CA SER A 50 5.63 7.66 8.01
C SER A 50 5.68 8.81 6.99
N ALA A 51 6.11 8.53 5.75
CA ALA A 51 6.12 9.51 4.66
C ALA A 51 4.69 9.98 4.34
N TRP A 52 3.72 9.05 4.31
CA TRP A 52 2.32 9.39 4.10
C TRP A 52 1.74 10.24 5.24
N LEU A 53 1.94 9.83 6.50
CA LEU A 53 1.48 10.59 7.68
C LEU A 53 2.09 12.00 7.72
N LYS A 54 3.38 12.11 7.38
CA LYS A 54 4.04 13.41 7.28
C LYS A 54 3.33 14.30 6.27
N LYS A 55 3.14 13.79 5.05
CA LYS A 55 2.59 14.58 3.94
C LYS A 55 1.10 14.90 4.10
N PHE A 56 0.31 13.88 4.46
CA PHE A 56 -1.15 13.98 4.48
C PHE A 56 -1.71 14.53 5.80
N VAL A 57 -0.96 14.43 6.90
CA VAL A 57 -1.42 14.90 8.21
C VAL A 57 -0.55 16.02 8.77
N GLN A 58 0.76 15.77 8.93
CA GLN A 58 1.64 16.73 9.59
C GLN A 58 1.80 18.03 8.78
N GLU A 59 2.03 17.94 7.48
CA GLU A 59 2.22 19.08 6.57
C GLU A 59 0.90 19.65 6.03
N ASN A 60 -0.24 19.04 6.36
CA ASN A 60 -1.55 19.42 5.85
C ASN A 60 -2.43 20.00 6.93
N LYS A 61 -2.75 21.29 6.85
CA LYS A 61 -3.56 22.02 7.85
C LYS A 61 -5.01 21.53 7.97
N TYR A 62 -5.52 20.84 6.96
CA TYR A 62 -6.91 20.39 6.96
C TYR A 62 -7.08 19.08 7.73
N ASN A 63 -6.08 18.20 7.71
CA ASN A 63 -6.24 16.82 8.12
C ASN A 63 -5.86 16.56 9.57
N VAL A 64 -6.46 15.52 10.14
CA VAL A 64 -6.13 14.93 11.43
C VAL A 64 -6.05 13.41 11.30
N GLY A 65 -5.39 12.76 12.27
CA GLY A 65 -5.27 11.30 12.29
C GLY A 65 -6.34 10.65 13.17
N LEU A 66 -6.69 9.40 12.84
CA LEU A 66 -7.52 8.50 13.61
C LEU A 66 -6.90 7.10 13.63
N ASP A 67 -7.07 6.36 14.72
CA ASP A 67 -6.85 4.92 14.78
C ASP A 67 -8.11 4.26 15.38
N SER A 68 -8.99 3.75 14.52
CA SER A 68 -10.22 3.09 14.94
C SER A 68 -10.03 1.59 15.13
N ALA A 69 -10.85 0.97 15.96
CA ALA A 69 -10.82 -0.46 16.21
C ALA A 69 -11.13 -1.28 14.95
N ILE A 70 -10.49 -2.44 14.79
CA ILE A 70 -10.80 -3.41 13.73
C ILE A 70 -12.18 -4.02 13.95
N LEU A 71 -12.47 -4.41 15.19
CA LEU A 71 -13.78 -4.97 15.58
C LEU A 71 -14.76 -3.83 15.88
N MET A 72 -15.83 -3.78 15.10
CA MET A 72 -16.83 -2.73 15.17
C MET A 72 -18.24 -3.35 15.34
N ASN A 73 -19.18 -2.54 15.79
CA ASN A 73 -20.56 -2.98 15.88
C ASN A 73 -21.06 -3.45 14.48
N PRO A 74 -21.66 -4.65 14.35
CA PRO A 74 -22.14 -5.18 13.06
C PRO A 74 -23.09 -4.25 12.31
N GLN A 75 -23.83 -3.38 13.02
CA GLN A 75 -24.69 -2.39 12.38
C GLN A 75 -23.92 -1.40 11.48
N THR A 76 -22.63 -1.18 11.75
CA THR A 76 -21.76 -0.38 10.88
C THR A 76 -21.75 -0.97 9.46
N TRP A 77 -21.61 -2.29 9.36
CA TRP A 77 -21.56 -3.02 8.09
C TRP A 77 -22.92 -3.17 7.41
N THR A 78 -23.99 -3.15 8.21
CA THR A 78 -25.37 -3.05 7.68
C THR A 78 -25.60 -1.67 7.08
N ALA A 79 -25.22 -0.61 7.79
CA ALA A 79 -25.38 0.77 7.33
C ALA A 79 -24.62 1.04 6.04
N SER A 80 -23.36 0.65 5.98
CA SER A 80 -22.49 0.83 4.81
C SER A 80 -22.84 -0.08 3.63
N GLY A 81 -23.72 -1.08 3.82
CA GLY A 81 -24.12 -2.03 2.77
C GLY A 81 -23.18 -3.22 2.57
N HIS A 82 -22.07 -3.33 3.31
CA HIS A 82 -21.12 -4.42 3.14
C HIS A 82 -21.70 -5.80 3.39
N LEU A 83 -22.61 -5.95 4.36
CA LEU A 83 -23.24 -7.25 4.62
C LEU A 83 -24.14 -7.72 3.48
N GLY A 84 -24.76 -6.79 2.74
CA GLY A 84 -25.69 -7.11 1.66
C GLY A 84 -25.08 -7.14 0.25
N GLY A 85 -24.01 -6.36 0.00
CA GLY A 85 -23.53 -6.09 -1.35
C GLY A 85 -22.03 -6.29 -1.58
N PHE A 86 -21.23 -6.49 -0.53
CA PHE A 86 -19.80 -6.70 -0.68
C PHE A 86 -19.49 -8.17 -1.01
N SER A 87 -19.77 -8.56 -2.25
CA SER A 87 -19.68 -9.95 -2.69
C SER A 87 -19.22 -10.06 -4.13
N ASP A 88 -18.50 -11.15 -4.43
CA ASP A 88 -18.05 -11.51 -5.76
C ASP A 88 -18.95 -12.60 -6.38
N PRO A 89 -19.15 -12.58 -7.70
CA PRO A 89 -19.89 -13.62 -8.41
C PRO A 89 -18.99 -14.87 -8.55
N LEU A 90 -19.23 -15.88 -7.73
CA LEU A 90 -18.45 -17.10 -7.64
C LEU A 90 -19.08 -18.25 -8.42
N MET A 91 -18.29 -18.97 -9.23
CA MET A 91 -18.63 -20.25 -9.83
C MET A 91 -17.49 -21.26 -9.70
N ASP A 92 -17.86 -22.55 -9.64
CA ASP A 92 -16.89 -23.64 -9.57
C ASP A 92 -16.87 -24.40 -10.91
N CYS A 93 -15.68 -24.75 -11.41
CA CYS A 93 -15.56 -25.73 -12.48
C CYS A 93 -15.86 -27.12 -11.93
N ARG A 94 -16.90 -27.82 -12.47
CA ARG A 94 -17.28 -29.16 -11.99
C ARG A 94 -16.24 -30.20 -12.31
N ALA A 95 -15.44 -29.98 -13.36
CA ALA A 95 -14.42 -30.93 -13.82
C ALA A 95 -13.17 -30.93 -12.94
N CYS A 96 -12.54 -29.78 -12.67
CA CYS A 96 -11.30 -29.70 -11.89
C CYS A 96 -11.50 -29.18 -10.46
N LYS A 97 -12.73 -28.75 -10.09
CA LYS A 97 -13.09 -28.20 -8.78
C LYS A 97 -12.44 -26.84 -8.45
N THR A 98 -11.83 -26.20 -9.42
CA THR A 98 -11.27 -24.86 -9.24
C THR A 98 -12.38 -23.81 -9.19
N ARG A 99 -12.19 -22.81 -8.37
CA ARG A 99 -13.12 -21.67 -8.19
C ARG A 99 -12.67 -20.49 -9.03
N HIS A 100 -13.66 -19.83 -9.64
CA HIS A 100 -13.43 -18.65 -10.47
C HIS A 100 -14.45 -17.56 -10.14
N ARG A 101 -14.03 -16.33 -10.34
CA ARG A 101 -14.96 -15.20 -10.45
C ARG A 101 -15.51 -15.18 -11.86
N ALA A 102 -16.81 -15.09 -11.98
CA ALA A 102 -17.48 -15.11 -13.28
C ALA A 102 -17.19 -13.85 -14.10
N ASP A 103 -17.08 -12.70 -13.46
CA ASP A 103 -16.67 -11.44 -14.08
C ASP A 103 -15.26 -11.54 -14.68
N ASN A 104 -14.26 -11.98 -13.92
CA ASN A 104 -12.90 -12.18 -14.43
C ASN A 104 -12.83 -13.20 -15.56
N LEU A 105 -13.60 -14.30 -15.50
CA LEU A 105 -13.63 -15.28 -16.57
C LEU A 105 -14.06 -14.69 -17.92
N ILE A 106 -14.99 -13.73 -17.90
CA ILE A 106 -15.47 -13.04 -19.10
C ILE A 106 -14.41 -12.02 -19.56
N GLU A 107 -13.93 -11.18 -18.65
CA GLU A 107 -12.94 -10.14 -18.96
C GLU A 107 -11.64 -10.73 -19.51
N ASP A 108 -11.14 -11.83 -18.90
CA ASP A 108 -9.92 -12.52 -19.35
C ASP A 108 -10.10 -13.21 -20.69
N PHE A 109 -11.35 -13.60 -21.05
CA PHE A 109 -11.61 -14.32 -22.29
C PHE A 109 -11.59 -13.41 -23.52
N ASP A 110 -12.23 -12.25 -23.46
CA ASP A 110 -12.38 -11.37 -24.63
C ASP A 110 -12.37 -9.86 -24.32
N GLY A 111 -12.09 -9.48 -23.07
CA GLY A 111 -12.01 -8.08 -22.64
C GLY A 111 -13.38 -7.42 -22.43
N THR A 112 -14.48 -8.19 -22.40
CA THR A 112 -15.83 -7.63 -22.20
C THR A 112 -15.98 -7.12 -20.79
N ASN A 113 -16.28 -5.83 -20.64
CA ASN A 113 -16.60 -5.23 -19.33
C ASN A 113 -18.00 -5.68 -18.89
N VAL A 114 -18.07 -6.29 -17.72
CA VAL A 114 -19.31 -6.83 -17.12
C VAL A 114 -19.82 -6.00 -15.93
N ALA A 115 -19.30 -4.80 -15.73
CA ALA A 115 -19.76 -3.92 -14.66
C ALA A 115 -21.27 -3.71 -14.73
N GLY A 116 -21.94 -3.91 -13.60
CA GLY A 116 -23.40 -3.79 -13.49
C GLY A 116 -24.22 -4.98 -14.05
N TRP A 117 -23.56 -6.04 -14.57
CA TRP A 117 -24.29 -7.21 -15.03
C TRP A 117 -24.85 -8.04 -13.87
N SER A 118 -26.04 -8.59 -14.08
CA SER A 118 -26.62 -9.58 -13.17
C SER A 118 -25.92 -10.94 -13.33
N ASN A 119 -26.03 -11.79 -12.30
CA ASN A 119 -25.54 -13.17 -12.36
C ASN A 119 -26.08 -13.94 -13.56
N GLN A 120 -27.34 -13.68 -13.94
CA GLN A 120 -27.96 -14.35 -15.09
C GLN A 120 -27.31 -13.91 -16.40
N GLN A 121 -27.05 -12.61 -16.59
CA GLN A 121 -26.39 -12.10 -17.79
C GLN A 121 -24.97 -12.68 -17.95
N MET A 122 -24.20 -12.72 -16.85
CA MET A 122 -22.87 -13.36 -16.87
C MET A 122 -22.95 -14.85 -17.16
N THR A 123 -23.90 -15.57 -16.55
CA THR A 123 -24.10 -17.00 -16.80
C THR A 123 -24.48 -17.26 -18.26
N ASP A 124 -25.39 -16.48 -18.82
CA ASP A 124 -25.82 -16.62 -20.20
C ASP A 124 -24.67 -16.35 -21.17
N TYR A 125 -23.87 -15.32 -20.90
CA TYR A 125 -22.70 -14.99 -21.72
C TYR A 125 -21.63 -16.08 -21.68
N ILE A 126 -21.28 -16.61 -20.50
CA ILE A 126 -20.32 -17.68 -20.31
C ILE A 126 -20.78 -18.93 -21.10
N ASN A 127 -22.07 -19.25 -21.06
CA ASN A 127 -22.66 -20.39 -21.78
C ASN A 127 -22.72 -20.15 -23.28
N GLU A 128 -23.14 -18.96 -23.74
CA GLU A 128 -23.21 -18.62 -25.17
C GLU A 128 -21.82 -18.65 -25.82
N LYS A 129 -20.81 -18.06 -25.16
CA LYS A 129 -19.43 -18.02 -25.66
C LYS A 129 -18.66 -19.32 -25.41
N GLN A 130 -19.24 -20.28 -24.68
CA GLN A 130 -18.57 -21.55 -24.32
C GLN A 130 -17.20 -21.29 -23.65
N ILE A 131 -17.12 -20.29 -22.76
CA ILE A 131 -15.87 -19.88 -22.12
C ILE A 131 -15.26 -21.08 -21.40
N PRO A 132 -14.01 -21.48 -21.71
CA PRO A 132 -13.38 -22.64 -21.07
C PRO A 132 -12.83 -22.27 -19.68
N CYS A 133 -12.78 -23.25 -18.80
CA CYS A 133 -12.05 -23.11 -17.54
C CYS A 133 -10.55 -22.90 -17.82
N PRO A 134 -9.92 -21.85 -17.31
CA PRO A 134 -8.50 -21.58 -17.58
C PRO A 134 -7.57 -22.68 -17.07
N ASP A 135 -7.98 -23.43 -16.02
CA ASP A 135 -7.12 -24.47 -15.44
C ASP A 135 -7.20 -25.82 -16.17
N CYS A 136 -8.36 -26.19 -16.70
CA CYS A 136 -8.53 -27.53 -17.30
C CYS A 136 -9.08 -27.53 -18.74
N GLY A 137 -9.40 -26.36 -19.30
CA GLY A 137 -9.91 -26.19 -20.67
C GLY A 137 -11.36 -26.67 -20.91
N LYS A 138 -12.06 -27.18 -19.89
CA LYS A 138 -13.45 -27.66 -20.02
C LYS A 138 -14.45 -26.54 -19.73
N HIS A 139 -15.55 -26.54 -20.46
CA HIS A 139 -16.72 -25.71 -20.17
C HIS A 139 -17.72 -26.54 -19.36
N ASP A 140 -17.63 -26.51 -18.04
CA ASP A 140 -18.54 -27.21 -17.13
C ASP A 140 -18.56 -26.50 -15.76
N PHE A 141 -19.38 -25.46 -15.66
CA PHE A 141 -19.45 -24.62 -14.47
C PHE A 141 -20.73 -24.82 -13.66
N THR A 142 -20.70 -24.49 -12.39
CA THR A 142 -21.88 -24.36 -11.54
C THR A 142 -22.59 -23.03 -11.85
N ASP A 143 -23.82 -22.88 -11.33
CA ASP A 143 -24.48 -21.58 -11.31
C ASP A 143 -23.65 -20.59 -10.49
N ILE A 144 -23.76 -19.29 -10.84
CA ILE A 144 -23.12 -18.20 -10.10
C ILE A 144 -23.82 -18.01 -8.75
N ARG A 145 -23.03 -17.95 -7.69
CA ARG A 145 -23.48 -17.60 -6.34
C ARG A 145 -22.70 -16.40 -5.84
N GLN A 146 -23.35 -15.53 -5.08
CA GLN A 146 -22.68 -14.41 -4.43
C GLN A 146 -21.88 -14.90 -3.22
N PHE A 147 -20.62 -14.52 -3.15
CA PHE A 147 -19.74 -14.84 -2.04
C PHE A 147 -19.33 -13.55 -1.33
N ASN A 148 -19.82 -13.35 -0.09
CA ASN A 148 -19.48 -12.19 0.70
C ASN A 148 -18.01 -12.24 1.13
N LEU A 149 -17.28 -11.15 0.90
CA LEU A 149 -15.84 -11.05 1.15
C LEU A 149 -15.48 -10.72 2.60
N MET A 150 -16.44 -10.48 3.48
CA MET A 150 -16.15 -10.21 4.88
C MET A 150 -15.74 -11.47 5.64
N PHE A 151 -14.62 -11.40 6.37
CA PHE A 151 -14.29 -12.43 7.35
C PHE A 151 -15.21 -12.32 8.55
N LYS A 152 -15.85 -13.43 8.88
CA LYS A 152 -16.76 -13.58 10.00
C LYS A 152 -16.04 -14.18 11.20
N THR A 153 -16.35 -13.69 12.41
CA THR A 153 -15.88 -14.23 13.68
C THR A 153 -16.96 -14.07 14.75
N PHE A 154 -16.68 -14.45 15.98
CA PHE A 154 -17.64 -14.40 17.09
C PHE A 154 -16.99 -13.76 18.32
N GLN A 155 -17.80 -13.03 19.09
CA GLN A 155 -17.40 -12.48 20.37
C GLN A 155 -18.01 -13.33 21.51
N GLY A 156 -17.22 -13.65 22.54
CA GLY A 156 -17.67 -14.43 23.69
C GLY A 156 -17.51 -15.94 23.48
N VAL A 157 -18.26 -16.73 24.26
CA VAL A 157 -18.05 -18.19 24.39
C VAL A 157 -18.96 -19.02 23.49
N THR A 158 -19.95 -18.41 22.84
CA THR A 158 -20.91 -19.11 21.97
C THR A 158 -20.88 -18.56 20.55
N GLU A 159 -20.84 -19.49 19.58
CA GLU A 159 -20.88 -19.17 18.15
C GLU A 159 -22.34 -19.09 17.69
N ASP A 160 -23.07 -18.08 18.15
CA ASP A 160 -24.43 -17.79 17.72
C ASP A 160 -24.53 -16.46 16.97
N THR A 161 -25.63 -16.24 16.26
CA THR A 161 -25.84 -15.04 15.44
C THR A 161 -25.85 -13.73 16.23
N LYS A 162 -26.05 -13.77 17.55
CA LYS A 162 -26.04 -12.56 18.40
C LYS A 162 -24.63 -12.12 18.73
N ASN A 163 -23.68 -13.05 18.67
CA ASN A 163 -22.26 -12.85 18.97
C ASN A 163 -21.40 -12.68 17.72
N GLU A 164 -22.05 -12.64 16.54
CA GLU A 164 -21.40 -12.54 15.26
C GLU A 164 -20.74 -11.17 15.06
N LEU A 165 -19.47 -11.17 14.69
CA LEU A 165 -18.68 -10.01 14.34
C LEU A 165 -17.99 -10.22 12.99
N TYR A 166 -17.48 -9.13 12.47
CA TYR A 166 -16.74 -9.13 11.20
C TYR A 166 -15.41 -8.40 11.36
N LEU A 167 -14.37 -8.93 10.70
CA LEU A 167 -13.14 -8.17 10.51
C LEU A 167 -13.40 -7.09 9.45
N ARG A 168 -13.01 -5.86 9.73
CA ARG A 168 -13.28 -4.73 8.83
C ARG A 168 -12.67 -4.96 7.44
N PRO A 169 -13.42 -4.77 6.33
CA PRO A 169 -12.92 -4.90 4.97
C PRO A 169 -12.27 -3.61 4.45
N GLU A 170 -12.44 -2.50 5.18
CA GLU A 170 -11.88 -1.18 4.89
C GLU A 170 -11.74 -0.35 6.17
N THR A 171 -10.90 0.67 6.13
CA THR A 171 -10.69 1.58 7.26
C THR A 171 -11.66 2.77 7.26
N ALA A 172 -12.32 3.07 6.14
CA ALA A 172 -13.21 4.20 5.93
C ALA A 172 -14.35 4.29 6.95
N GLN A 173 -15.04 3.17 7.22
CA GLN A 173 -16.22 3.17 8.09
C GLN A 173 -15.89 3.57 9.54
N GLY A 174 -14.68 3.25 10.00
CA GLY A 174 -14.19 3.72 11.29
C GLY A 174 -14.09 5.25 11.38
N ILE A 175 -13.83 5.90 10.27
CA ILE A 175 -13.79 7.36 10.17
C ILE A 175 -15.20 7.93 10.22
N PHE A 176 -16.13 7.41 9.41
CA PHE A 176 -17.50 7.91 9.33
C PHE A 176 -18.24 7.82 10.67
N VAL A 177 -18.13 6.68 11.38
CA VAL A 177 -18.79 6.53 12.69
C VAL A 177 -18.18 7.43 13.77
N ASN A 178 -16.97 7.94 13.56
CA ASN A 178 -16.30 8.87 14.46
C ASN A 178 -16.37 10.34 14.01
N PHE A 179 -17.03 10.66 12.91
CA PHE A 179 -17.11 12.01 12.35
C PHE A 179 -17.48 13.07 13.42
N ALA A 180 -18.59 12.87 14.13
CA ALA A 180 -19.05 13.81 15.14
C ALA A 180 -18.08 13.94 16.33
N ASN A 181 -17.43 12.84 16.74
CA ASN A 181 -16.44 12.87 17.82
C ASN A 181 -15.22 13.69 17.40
N ILE A 182 -14.72 13.47 16.21
CA ILE A 182 -13.52 14.15 15.69
C ILE A 182 -13.81 15.64 15.50
N GLN A 183 -14.91 15.98 14.83
CA GLN A 183 -15.30 17.36 14.58
C GLN A 183 -15.44 18.15 15.91
N ARG A 184 -16.09 17.55 16.91
CA ARG A 184 -16.26 18.16 18.22
C ARG A 184 -14.95 18.35 18.99
N THR A 185 -14.08 17.34 18.98
CA THR A 185 -12.85 17.34 19.80
C THR A 185 -11.73 18.16 19.17
N THR A 186 -11.64 18.17 17.85
CA THR A 186 -10.63 18.94 17.11
C THR A 186 -11.09 20.36 16.78
N ARG A 187 -12.39 20.64 16.84
CA ARG A 187 -13.02 21.90 16.40
C ARG A 187 -12.73 22.26 14.95
N LYS A 188 -12.44 21.26 14.13
CA LYS A 188 -12.21 21.48 12.69
C LYS A 188 -13.48 21.99 12.03
N LYS A 189 -13.30 22.94 11.12
CA LYS A 189 -14.35 23.39 10.21
C LYS A 189 -14.24 22.63 8.91
N VAL A 190 -15.35 22.40 8.23
CA VAL A 190 -15.37 21.90 6.86
C VAL A 190 -14.80 22.99 5.93
N PRO A 191 -13.83 22.70 5.02
CA PRO A 191 -13.34 21.36 4.71
C PRO A 191 -12.27 20.86 5.69
N PHE A 192 -12.34 19.58 6.03
CA PHE A 192 -11.27 18.90 6.79
C PHE A 192 -11.24 17.40 6.46
N GLY A 193 -10.09 16.78 6.65
CA GLY A 193 -9.90 15.35 6.41
C GLY A 193 -9.55 14.57 7.67
N VAL A 194 -9.90 13.30 7.67
CA VAL A 194 -9.49 12.33 8.69
C VAL A 194 -8.73 11.21 8.03
N ALA A 195 -7.49 11.04 8.43
CA ALA A 195 -6.56 10.07 7.88
C ALA A 195 -6.41 8.87 8.82
N GLN A 196 -6.39 7.66 8.27
CA GLN A 196 -6.18 6.44 9.03
C GLN A 196 -5.26 5.49 8.28
N ILE A 197 -4.34 4.86 9.02
CA ILE A 197 -3.59 3.69 8.56
C ILE A 197 -4.05 2.51 9.40
N GLY A 198 -4.44 1.42 8.77
CA GLY A 198 -4.87 0.26 9.53
C GLY A 198 -5.04 -1.01 8.71
N LYS A 199 -5.05 -2.14 9.42
CA LYS A 199 -5.34 -3.45 8.84
C LYS A 199 -6.77 -3.54 8.35
N SER A 200 -6.93 -4.15 7.17
CA SER A 200 -8.21 -4.53 6.57
C SER A 200 -8.15 -5.97 6.07
N PHE A 201 -9.30 -6.61 5.95
CA PHE A 201 -9.41 -8.04 5.70
C PHE A 201 -10.48 -8.30 4.64
N ARG A 202 -10.10 -8.97 3.54
CA ARG A 202 -11.04 -9.38 2.49
C ARG A 202 -10.82 -10.84 2.17
N ASN A 203 -11.83 -11.66 2.30
CA ASN A 203 -11.75 -13.09 2.01
C ASN A 203 -11.73 -13.33 0.49
N GLU A 204 -10.71 -12.81 -0.17
CA GLU A 204 -10.52 -12.87 -1.62
C GLU A 204 -10.61 -14.30 -2.16
N ILE A 205 -11.34 -14.47 -3.26
CA ILE A 205 -11.50 -15.77 -3.93
C ILE A 205 -10.24 -16.13 -4.70
N THR A 206 -9.69 -15.16 -5.44
CA THR A 206 -8.52 -15.30 -6.30
C THR A 206 -7.39 -14.35 -5.85
N PRO A 207 -6.80 -14.55 -4.66
CA PRO A 207 -5.64 -13.77 -4.27
C PRO A 207 -4.45 -14.16 -5.17
N GLY A 208 -3.54 -13.22 -5.40
CA GLY A 208 -2.42 -13.50 -6.31
C GLY A 208 -1.48 -12.33 -6.52
N ASN A 209 -0.55 -12.53 -7.45
CA ASN A 209 0.49 -11.56 -7.79
C ASN A 209 1.29 -11.11 -6.56
N PHE A 210 1.82 -12.09 -5.81
CA PHE A 210 2.61 -11.88 -4.60
C PHE A 210 1.81 -11.10 -3.55
N ILE A 211 2.26 -9.90 -3.15
CA ILE A 211 1.60 -9.05 -2.15
C ILE A 211 0.56 -8.09 -2.75
N PHE A 212 0.30 -8.16 -4.07
CA PHE A 212 -0.63 -7.24 -4.74
C PHE A 212 -2.09 -7.48 -4.33
N ARG A 213 -2.52 -8.77 -4.22
CA ARG A 213 -3.87 -9.14 -3.78
C ARG A 213 -3.79 -10.21 -2.72
N VAL A 214 -3.98 -9.81 -1.48
CA VAL A 214 -3.87 -10.63 -0.28
C VAL A 214 -5.13 -10.49 0.58
N ARG A 215 -5.35 -11.41 1.52
CA ARG A 215 -6.55 -11.40 2.37
C ARG A 215 -6.43 -10.49 3.58
N GLU A 216 -5.21 -10.22 4.03
CA GLU A 216 -4.88 -9.30 5.10
C GLU A 216 -3.90 -8.25 4.57
N PHE A 217 -4.26 -6.97 4.66
CA PHE A 217 -3.47 -5.86 4.12
C PHE A 217 -3.61 -4.61 4.99
N GLU A 218 -2.81 -3.60 4.73
CA GLU A 218 -2.95 -2.28 5.35
C GLU A 218 -3.44 -1.26 4.33
N GLN A 219 -4.39 -0.43 4.73
CA GLN A 219 -4.84 0.73 3.96
C GLN A 219 -4.32 2.01 4.60
N MET A 220 -4.00 2.99 3.77
CA MET A 220 -3.82 4.39 4.09
C MET A 220 -4.98 5.14 3.44
N GLU A 221 -5.97 5.51 4.24
CA GLU A 221 -7.19 6.17 3.77
C GLU A 221 -7.33 7.56 4.37
N LEU A 222 -7.81 8.49 3.55
CA LEU A 222 -8.21 9.83 3.94
C LEU A 222 -9.67 10.02 3.54
N GLU A 223 -10.53 10.34 4.51
CA GLU A 223 -11.87 10.82 4.24
C GLU A 223 -11.89 12.33 4.39
N PHE A 224 -11.96 13.03 3.26
CA PHE A 224 -11.93 14.48 3.21
C PHE A 224 -13.34 15.04 3.06
N PHE A 225 -13.84 15.62 4.14
CA PHE A 225 -15.18 16.20 4.24
C PHE A 225 -15.21 17.60 3.66
N CYS A 226 -16.08 17.84 2.69
CA CYS A 226 -16.25 19.12 2.03
C CYS A 226 -17.74 19.55 1.95
N LYS A 227 -17.97 20.84 1.63
CA LYS A 227 -19.33 21.33 1.40
C LYS A 227 -19.86 20.72 0.09
N PRO A 228 -21.14 20.27 0.02
CA PRO A 228 -21.78 19.91 -1.24
C PRO A 228 -21.57 20.99 -2.31
N ASP A 229 -21.45 20.56 -3.56
CA ASP A 229 -21.15 21.40 -4.73
C ASP A 229 -19.71 21.97 -4.82
N THR A 230 -18.85 21.68 -3.83
CA THR A 230 -17.39 21.94 -3.91
C THR A 230 -16.58 20.65 -4.10
N ASP A 231 -17.24 19.53 -4.15
CA ASP A 231 -16.70 18.18 -4.18
C ASP A 231 -15.76 17.94 -5.38
N LEU A 232 -16.19 18.32 -6.59
CA LEU A 232 -15.37 18.14 -7.80
C LEU A 232 -14.07 18.98 -7.78
N GLU A 233 -14.08 20.16 -7.17
CA GLU A 233 -12.85 20.95 -7.01
C GLU A 233 -11.87 20.26 -6.06
N TRP A 234 -12.38 19.70 -4.95
CA TRP A 234 -11.57 18.94 -4.00
C TRP A 234 -11.14 17.60 -4.57
N PHE A 235 -11.95 16.96 -5.40
CA PHE A 235 -11.57 15.74 -6.12
C PHE A 235 -10.34 16.00 -7.01
N GLU A 236 -10.35 17.05 -7.83
CA GLU A 236 -9.21 17.44 -8.65
C GLU A 236 -7.98 17.84 -7.83
N TYR A 237 -8.19 18.55 -6.71
CA TYR A 237 -7.10 18.87 -5.78
C TYR A 237 -6.40 17.60 -5.27
N TRP A 238 -7.16 16.60 -4.79
CA TRP A 238 -6.59 15.37 -4.26
C TRP A 238 -5.97 14.50 -5.36
N ARG A 239 -6.52 14.48 -6.57
CA ARG A 239 -5.87 13.83 -7.74
C ARG A 239 -4.46 14.38 -7.97
N GLY A 240 -4.32 15.69 -8.05
CA GLY A 240 -3.02 16.34 -8.21
C GLY A 240 -2.08 16.07 -7.04
N PHE A 241 -2.56 16.24 -5.82
CA PHE A 241 -1.78 16.06 -4.60
C PHE A 241 -1.24 14.62 -4.45
N CYS A 242 -2.08 13.62 -4.68
CA CYS A 242 -1.69 12.21 -4.59
C CYS A 242 -0.68 11.82 -5.68
N ARG A 243 -0.89 12.28 -6.93
CA ARG A 243 0.05 12.07 -8.03
C ARG A 243 1.43 12.64 -7.70
N ASP A 244 1.47 13.90 -7.27
CA ASP A 244 2.72 14.61 -7.00
C ASP A 244 3.47 13.97 -5.82
N TRP A 245 2.74 13.44 -4.83
CA TRP A 245 3.34 12.67 -3.76
C TRP A 245 3.96 11.36 -4.25
N LEU A 246 3.30 10.60 -5.12
CA LEU A 246 3.87 9.38 -5.71
C LEU A 246 5.17 9.70 -6.48
N TYR A 247 5.19 10.77 -7.26
CA TYR A 247 6.41 11.20 -7.95
C TYR A 247 7.53 11.57 -6.97
N SER A 248 7.20 12.20 -5.84
CA SER A 248 8.19 12.53 -4.80
C SER A 248 8.79 11.29 -4.13
N LEU A 249 8.14 10.12 -4.21
CA LEU A 249 8.69 8.83 -3.75
C LEU A 249 9.60 8.14 -4.78
N GLY A 250 9.73 8.71 -5.98
CA GLY A 250 10.51 8.14 -7.07
C GLY A 250 9.73 7.30 -8.08
N ILE A 251 8.39 7.23 -7.98
CA ILE A 251 7.57 6.61 -9.02
C ILE A 251 7.66 7.45 -10.30
N LYS A 252 8.04 6.82 -11.41
CA LYS A 252 8.19 7.51 -12.70
C LYS A 252 6.86 7.71 -13.40
N SER A 253 6.74 8.86 -14.08
CA SER A 253 5.51 9.24 -14.78
C SER A 253 5.10 8.29 -15.89
N GLU A 254 6.07 7.67 -16.58
CA GLU A 254 5.81 6.67 -17.62
C GLU A 254 5.26 5.34 -17.10
N ASN A 255 5.41 5.09 -15.79
CA ASN A 255 4.92 3.90 -15.11
C ASN A 255 3.62 4.14 -14.33
N LEU A 256 3.06 5.36 -14.40
CA LEU A 256 1.82 5.74 -13.72
C LEU A 256 0.85 6.36 -14.72
N ARG A 257 -0.41 5.92 -14.68
CA ARG A 257 -1.48 6.54 -15.45
C ARG A 257 -2.72 6.74 -14.57
N LEU A 258 -3.54 7.73 -14.91
CA LEU A 258 -4.82 7.97 -14.27
C LEU A 258 -5.92 7.45 -15.20
N ARG A 259 -6.84 6.65 -14.67
CA ARG A 259 -8.00 6.12 -15.37
C ARG A 259 -9.27 6.56 -14.66
N ASP A 260 -10.02 7.43 -15.30
CA ASP A 260 -11.33 7.82 -14.81
C ASP A 260 -12.34 6.72 -15.12
N HIS A 261 -13.23 6.42 -14.16
CA HIS A 261 -14.28 5.45 -14.34
C HIS A 261 -15.41 6.01 -15.21
N GLU A 262 -15.89 5.21 -16.14
CA GLU A 262 -17.12 5.50 -16.88
C GLU A 262 -18.33 5.41 -15.93
N LYS A 263 -19.46 6.04 -16.31
CA LYS A 263 -20.65 6.10 -15.44
C LYS A 263 -21.16 4.72 -15.01
N GLU A 264 -21.02 3.74 -15.89
CA GLU A 264 -21.46 2.35 -15.70
C GLU A 264 -20.57 1.57 -14.73
N GLU A 265 -19.31 2.04 -14.55
CA GLU A 265 -18.35 1.44 -13.63
C GLU A 265 -18.43 2.04 -12.22
N LEU A 266 -19.03 3.22 -12.07
CA LEU A 266 -19.11 3.90 -10.78
C LEU A 266 -19.86 3.05 -9.75
N SER A 267 -19.28 2.95 -8.56
CA SER A 267 -19.99 2.41 -7.41
C SER A 267 -21.26 3.24 -7.15
N PHE A 268 -22.31 2.62 -6.65
CA PHE A 268 -23.62 3.25 -6.40
C PHE A 268 -23.58 4.48 -5.47
N TYR A 269 -22.51 4.65 -4.72
CA TYR A 269 -22.26 5.77 -3.81
C TYR A 269 -21.35 6.86 -4.42
N SER A 270 -20.75 6.59 -5.57
CA SER A 270 -19.73 7.47 -6.13
C SER A 270 -20.27 8.33 -7.26
N LYS A 271 -19.90 9.63 -7.25
CA LYS A 271 -20.17 10.59 -8.30
C LYS A 271 -19.04 10.64 -9.34
N ALA A 272 -17.82 10.40 -8.91
CA ALA A 272 -16.61 10.31 -9.72
C ALA A 272 -15.60 9.38 -9.06
N THR A 273 -14.85 8.64 -9.85
CA THR A 273 -13.75 7.78 -9.37
C THR A 273 -12.61 7.84 -10.37
N THR A 274 -11.39 7.93 -9.87
CA THR A 274 -10.16 7.82 -10.65
C THR A 274 -9.26 6.78 -10.02
N ASP A 275 -8.81 5.81 -10.80
CA ASP A 275 -7.74 4.91 -10.41
C ASP A 275 -6.38 5.45 -10.88
N PHE A 276 -5.41 5.42 -9.99
CA PHE A 276 -4.01 5.50 -10.34
C PHE A 276 -3.55 4.08 -10.64
N GLU A 277 -3.28 3.79 -11.88
CA GLU A 277 -2.75 2.49 -12.29
C GLU A 277 -1.23 2.58 -12.45
N TYR A 278 -0.53 1.61 -11.91
CA TYR A 278 0.91 1.47 -12.01
C TYR A 278 1.28 0.28 -12.92
N LEU A 279 2.35 0.42 -13.68
CA LEU A 279 2.88 -0.63 -14.55
C LEU A 279 3.73 -1.61 -13.72
N PHE A 280 3.05 -2.60 -13.12
CA PHE A 280 3.71 -3.72 -12.45
C PHE A 280 4.33 -4.69 -13.46
N PRO A 281 5.19 -5.64 -13.02
CA PRO A 281 5.75 -6.64 -13.93
C PRO A 281 4.72 -7.55 -14.61
N PHE A 282 3.50 -7.64 -14.06
CA PHE A 282 2.37 -8.39 -14.65
C PHE A 282 1.42 -7.51 -15.49
N GLY A 283 1.76 -6.24 -15.70
CA GLY A 283 0.94 -5.27 -16.45
C GLY A 283 0.37 -4.16 -15.57
N TRP A 284 -0.53 -3.38 -16.15
CA TRP A 284 -1.21 -2.29 -15.44
C TRP A 284 -2.11 -2.83 -14.35
N GLY A 285 -2.01 -2.27 -13.16
CA GLY A 285 -2.83 -2.62 -12.02
C GLY A 285 -3.12 -1.40 -11.16
N GLU A 286 -4.30 -1.39 -10.54
CA GLU A 286 -4.73 -0.33 -9.63
C GLU A 286 -3.78 -0.25 -8.44
N LEU A 287 -3.16 0.93 -8.27
CA LEU A 287 -2.31 1.27 -7.14
C LEU A 287 -3.09 2.06 -6.08
N TRP A 288 -3.89 3.03 -6.49
CA TRP A 288 -4.57 3.98 -5.64
C TRP A 288 -5.91 4.38 -6.23
N GLY A 289 -7.00 4.34 -5.47
CA GLY A 289 -8.30 4.85 -5.87
C GLY A 289 -8.59 6.21 -5.21
N ILE A 290 -9.19 7.12 -5.96
CA ILE A 290 -9.78 8.35 -5.41
C ILE A 290 -11.25 8.38 -5.83
N ALA A 291 -12.16 8.47 -4.86
CA ALA A 291 -13.59 8.51 -5.08
C ALA A 291 -14.24 9.76 -4.49
N ASP A 292 -15.17 10.35 -5.22
CA ASP A 292 -16.17 11.26 -4.66
C ASP A 292 -17.36 10.42 -4.19
N ARG A 293 -17.44 10.18 -2.89
CA ARG A 293 -18.47 9.34 -2.23
C ARG A 293 -19.75 10.11 -1.94
N THR A 294 -19.83 11.37 -2.33
CA THR A 294 -20.94 12.25 -1.96
C THR A 294 -21.19 12.28 -0.44
N ASN A 295 -22.42 12.39 0.03
CA ASN A 295 -22.79 12.27 1.45
C ASN A 295 -23.30 10.86 1.82
N TYR A 296 -23.07 9.87 0.95
CA TYR A 296 -23.69 8.54 1.08
C TYR A 296 -23.44 7.91 2.45
N ASP A 297 -22.20 7.74 2.86
CA ASP A 297 -21.86 7.01 4.09
C ASP A 297 -22.42 7.69 5.34
N LEU A 298 -22.24 9.00 5.49
CA LEU A 298 -22.79 9.75 6.62
C LEU A 298 -24.32 9.64 6.66
N THR A 299 -24.98 9.75 5.53
CA THR A 299 -26.44 9.61 5.41
C THR A 299 -26.89 8.23 5.84
N ARG A 300 -26.25 7.17 5.37
CA ARG A 300 -26.55 5.78 5.76
C ARG A 300 -26.38 5.54 7.25
N HIS A 301 -25.34 6.09 7.85
CA HIS A 301 -25.14 6.01 9.30
C HIS A 301 -26.16 6.82 10.09
N ILE A 302 -26.59 7.99 9.58
CA ILE A 302 -27.70 8.77 10.19
C ILE A 302 -28.99 7.96 10.19
N GLU A 303 -29.37 7.41 9.03
CA GLU A 303 -30.60 6.62 8.86
C GLU A 303 -30.62 5.37 9.75
N THR A 304 -29.50 4.65 9.84
CA THR A 304 -29.40 3.41 10.60
C THR A 304 -29.33 3.66 12.11
N SER A 305 -28.58 4.66 12.55
CA SER A 305 -28.31 4.92 13.96
C SER A 305 -29.29 5.89 14.62
N GLY A 306 -29.97 6.72 13.81
CA GLY A 306 -30.77 7.86 14.29
C GLY A 306 -29.93 8.99 14.90
N LYS A 307 -28.59 8.95 14.74
CA LYS A 307 -27.68 9.99 15.27
C LYS A 307 -27.41 11.05 14.22
N LYS A 308 -27.20 12.29 14.66
CA LYS A 308 -26.88 13.42 13.78
C LYS A 308 -25.39 13.38 13.42
N LEU A 309 -25.10 13.34 12.13
CA LEU A 309 -23.76 13.49 11.54
C LEU A 309 -23.75 14.65 10.53
N ASP A 310 -24.74 15.54 10.62
CA ASP A 310 -24.78 16.80 9.88
C ASP A 310 -23.79 17.82 10.48
N TYR A 311 -23.26 18.68 9.62
CA TYR A 311 -22.40 19.79 10.00
C TYR A 311 -23.20 21.10 10.03
N LEU A 312 -23.04 21.88 11.08
CA LEU A 312 -23.50 23.26 11.15
C LEU A 312 -22.35 24.18 10.79
N ASP A 313 -22.46 24.87 9.67
CA ASP A 313 -21.50 25.88 9.25
C ASP A 313 -21.64 27.12 10.15
N PRO A 314 -20.61 27.47 10.95
CA PRO A 314 -20.70 28.61 11.86
C PRO A 314 -20.68 29.96 11.14
N GLU A 315 -20.30 30.02 9.86
CA GLU A 315 -20.23 31.27 9.10
C GLU A 315 -21.54 31.58 8.39
N THR A 316 -22.19 30.57 7.86
CA THR A 316 -23.47 30.71 7.11
C THR A 316 -24.69 30.34 7.93
N ASN A 317 -24.51 29.63 9.06
CA ASN A 317 -25.56 29.02 9.86
C ASN A 317 -26.38 27.97 9.09
N GLU A 318 -25.86 27.44 7.99
CA GLU A 318 -26.46 26.36 7.22
C GLU A 318 -26.13 25.01 7.82
N ARG A 319 -27.07 24.07 7.71
CA ARG A 319 -26.86 22.65 8.04
C ARG A 319 -26.83 21.80 6.79
N TYR A 320 -25.83 20.94 6.68
CA TYR A 320 -25.74 19.98 5.59
C TYR A 320 -24.99 18.72 6.05
N VAL A 321 -25.18 17.62 5.35
CA VAL A 321 -24.36 16.43 5.45
C VAL A 321 -23.18 16.61 4.48
N PRO A 322 -21.91 16.65 4.96
CA PRO A 322 -20.76 16.86 4.10
C PRO A 322 -20.64 15.80 3.00
N TYR A 323 -20.10 16.22 1.86
CA TYR A 323 -19.60 15.30 0.83
C TYR A 323 -18.19 14.85 1.18
N VAL A 324 -17.79 13.73 0.64
CA VAL A 324 -16.53 13.07 1.00
C VAL A 324 -15.71 12.75 -0.24
N ILE A 325 -14.45 13.17 -0.23
CA ILE A 325 -13.45 12.71 -1.19
C ILE A 325 -12.53 11.74 -0.48
N GLU A 326 -12.40 10.53 -1.04
CA GLU A 326 -11.66 9.41 -0.47
C GLU A 326 -10.45 9.03 -1.33
N PRO A 327 -9.24 9.47 -1.00
CA PRO A 327 -8.02 8.81 -1.45
C PRO A 327 -7.74 7.56 -0.61
N SER A 328 -7.78 6.36 -1.23
CA SER A 328 -7.57 5.07 -0.57
C SER A 328 -6.45 4.27 -1.24
N LEU A 329 -5.37 4.01 -0.50
CA LEU A 329 -4.14 3.38 -0.98
C LEU A 329 -3.80 2.14 -0.15
N GLY A 330 -3.56 1.00 -0.81
CA GLY A 330 -3.02 -0.21 -0.18
C GLY A 330 -1.51 -0.10 0.03
N VAL A 331 -1.06 -0.28 1.28
CA VAL A 331 0.38 -0.22 1.62
C VAL A 331 1.17 -1.28 0.87
N GLU A 332 0.62 -2.49 0.75
CA GLU A 332 1.24 -3.63 0.06
C GLU A 332 1.42 -3.37 -1.44
N ARG A 333 0.44 -2.73 -2.08
CA ARG A 333 0.54 -2.36 -3.50
C ARG A 333 1.59 -1.29 -3.73
N LEU A 334 1.63 -0.27 -2.87
CA LEU A 334 2.68 0.76 -2.95
C LEU A 334 4.06 0.19 -2.64
N PHE A 335 4.17 -0.71 -1.67
CA PHE A 335 5.42 -1.43 -1.40
C PHE A 335 5.91 -2.17 -2.65
N LEU A 336 5.02 -2.93 -3.31
CA LEU A 336 5.37 -3.65 -4.53
C LEU A 336 5.76 -2.70 -5.67
N ALA A 337 5.04 -1.59 -5.83
CA ALA A 337 5.35 -0.57 -6.84
C ALA A 337 6.74 0.05 -6.58
N ILE A 338 7.06 0.41 -5.34
CA ILE A 338 8.37 0.95 -4.95
C ILE A 338 9.47 -0.08 -5.20
N MET A 339 9.28 -1.35 -4.83
CA MET A 339 10.26 -2.41 -5.10
C MET A 339 10.47 -2.63 -6.60
N THR A 340 9.39 -2.58 -7.38
CA THR A 340 9.46 -2.69 -8.84
C THR A 340 10.19 -1.51 -9.46
N GLU A 341 9.89 -0.30 -9.03
CA GLU A 341 10.54 0.92 -9.53
C GLU A 341 12.03 0.91 -9.23
N ALA A 342 12.37 0.55 -7.98
CA ALA A 342 13.73 0.60 -7.48
C ALA A 342 14.66 -0.50 -7.98
N TYR A 343 14.13 -1.66 -8.38
CA TYR A 343 14.93 -2.80 -8.81
C TYR A 343 15.67 -2.52 -10.12
N ASP A 344 16.99 -2.77 -10.15
CA ASP A 344 17.78 -2.72 -11.37
C ASP A 344 18.91 -3.77 -11.36
N GLU A 345 19.35 -4.15 -12.56
CA GLU A 345 20.53 -4.98 -12.81
C GLU A 345 21.48 -4.18 -13.70
N GLU A 346 22.57 -3.72 -13.13
CA GLU A 346 23.54 -2.85 -13.79
C GLU A 346 24.82 -3.61 -14.14
N THR A 347 25.31 -3.43 -15.36
CA THR A 347 26.62 -3.92 -15.76
C THR A 347 27.71 -2.96 -15.29
N VAL A 348 28.63 -3.46 -14.47
CA VAL A 348 29.76 -2.69 -13.91
C VAL A 348 31.07 -3.36 -14.35
N GLY A 349 31.62 -2.92 -15.49
CA GLY A 349 32.82 -3.52 -16.11
C GLY A 349 32.53 -4.72 -16.99
N ASP A 350 33.61 -5.37 -17.48
CA ASP A 350 33.57 -6.29 -18.62
C ASP A 350 32.88 -7.65 -18.38
N ASN A 351 32.36 -7.98 -17.25
CA ASN A 351 31.57 -9.21 -16.96
C ASN A 351 31.03 -9.20 -15.52
N ASP A 352 30.85 -8.05 -14.92
CA ASP A 352 30.32 -7.94 -13.56
C ASP A 352 28.96 -7.24 -13.60
N THR A 353 27.94 -7.86 -13.03
CA THR A 353 26.60 -7.29 -12.89
C THR A 353 26.29 -7.10 -11.42
N ARG A 354 25.76 -5.93 -11.07
CA ARG A 354 25.22 -5.69 -9.74
C ARG A 354 23.69 -5.64 -9.77
N VAL A 355 23.08 -6.27 -8.81
CA VAL A 355 21.66 -6.03 -8.46
C VAL A 355 21.61 -4.87 -7.49
N VAL A 356 20.76 -3.91 -7.75
CA VAL A 356 20.62 -2.72 -6.92
C VAL A 356 19.15 -2.35 -6.75
N LEU A 357 18.79 -1.87 -5.56
CA LEU A 357 17.50 -1.22 -5.29
C LEU A 357 17.73 0.29 -5.16
N HIS A 358 17.33 1.04 -6.17
CA HIS A 358 17.35 2.51 -6.18
C HIS A 358 16.22 3.12 -5.35
N LEU A 359 16.09 2.69 -4.09
CA LEU A 359 15.09 3.22 -3.18
C LEU A 359 15.35 4.70 -2.90
N HIS A 360 14.29 5.50 -2.88
CA HIS A 360 14.40 6.87 -2.39
C HIS A 360 15.01 6.84 -0.98
N PRO A 361 16.03 7.69 -0.66
CA PRO A 361 16.76 7.61 0.61
C PRO A 361 15.87 7.64 1.85
N THR A 362 14.77 8.42 1.82
CA THR A 362 13.79 8.45 2.90
C THR A 362 13.08 7.11 3.11
N LEU A 363 12.87 6.33 2.05
CA LEU A 363 12.17 5.04 2.12
C LEU A 363 13.10 3.87 2.44
N ALA A 364 14.40 3.99 2.14
CA ALA A 364 15.39 2.93 2.36
C ALA A 364 15.30 2.38 3.80
N PRO A 365 15.34 1.05 4.00
CA PRO A 365 15.33 0.44 5.33
C PRO A 365 16.44 0.94 6.22
N PHE A 366 17.69 0.89 5.74
CA PHE A 366 18.82 1.56 6.35
C PHE A 366 19.13 2.85 5.61
N LYS A 367 19.45 3.92 6.35
CA LYS A 367 19.85 5.21 5.77
C LYS A 367 21.33 5.24 5.41
N ALA A 368 22.10 4.47 6.13
CA ALA A 368 23.52 4.27 5.90
C ALA A 368 23.96 2.91 6.45
N ALA A 369 25.13 2.44 5.99
CA ALA A 369 25.84 1.31 6.58
C ALA A 369 27.25 1.72 6.95
N VAL A 370 27.70 1.41 8.18
CA VAL A 370 29.07 1.63 8.64
C VAL A 370 29.90 0.38 8.36
N LEU A 371 30.88 0.51 7.48
CA LEU A 371 31.65 -0.59 6.92
C LEU A 371 33.17 -0.36 7.18
N PRO A 372 33.76 -0.89 8.27
CA PRO A 372 35.18 -0.79 8.49
C PRO A 372 35.94 -1.40 7.32
N LEU A 373 36.94 -0.73 6.73
CA LEU A 373 37.74 -1.25 5.60
C LEU A 373 38.32 -2.64 5.90
N SER A 374 38.73 -2.83 7.13
CA SER A 374 39.28 -4.09 7.66
C SER A 374 38.63 -4.39 9.01
N LYS A 375 38.47 -5.68 9.33
CA LYS A 375 37.99 -6.13 10.65
C LYS A 375 38.82 -5.57 11.83
N LYS A 376 40.09 -5.23 11.59
CA LYS A 376 40.93 -4.61 12.62
C LYS A 376 40.50 -3.20 13.01
N LEU A 377 39.64 -2.57 12.20
CA LEU A 377 39.09 -1.23 12.41
C LEU A 377 37.70 -1.23 13.00
N SER A 378 37.13 -2.43 13.29
CA SER A 378 35.73 -2.55 13.72
C SER A 378 35.46 -1.83 15.05
N GLU A 379 36.37 -1.94 16.02
CA GLU A 379 36.25 -1.26 17.31
C GLU A 379 36.31 0.28 17.18
N GLU A 380 37.12 0.79 16.24
CA GLU A 380 37.27 2.23 15.99
C GLU A 380 36.10 2.80 15.16
N ALA A 381 35.47 2.00 14.31
CA ALA A 381 34.29 2.38 13.55
C ALA A 381 32.98 2.31 14.38
N MET A 382 32.96 1.51 15.45
CA MET A 382 31.75 1.29 16.27
C MET A 382 31.17 2.59 16.85
N PRO A 383 31.96 3.55 17.35
CA PRO A 383 31.40 4.83 17.85
C PRO A 383 30.63 5.63 16.78
N ILE A 384 31.01 5.49 15.50
CA ILE A 384 30.27 6.14 14.38
C ILE A 384 28.88 5.52 14.25
N TYR A 385 28.81 4.18 14.25
CA TYR A 385 27.54 3.47 14.24
C TYR A 385 26.69 3.85 15.47
N GLU A 386 27.25 3.83 16.68
CA GLU A 386 26.53 4.16 17.91
C GLU A 386 26.01 5.60 17.92
N SER A 387 26.73 6.54 17.31
CA SER A 387 26.27 7.93 17.18
C SER A 387 25.10 8.03 16.19
N LEU A 388 25.28 7.52 14.98
CA LEU A 388 24.30 7.63 13.90
C LEU A 388 23.02 6.85 14.20
N SER A 389 23.12 5.69 14.84
CA SER A 389 21.98 4.83 15.18
C SER A 389 20.98 5.45 16.16
N LYS A 390 21.36 6.51 16.87
CA LYS A 390 20.43 7.29 17.72
C LYS A 390 19.40 8.09 16.92
N LYS A 391 19.67 8.37 15.65
CA LYS A 391 18.83 9.19 14.77
C LYS A 391 18.35 8.47 13.52
N PHE A 392 19.10 7.51 13.02
CA PHE A 392 18.84 6.81 11.77
C PHE A 392 18.87 5.30 11.98
N MET A 393 18.15 4.57 11.14
CA MET A 393 18.39 3.14 10.97
C MET A 393 19.68 2.98 10.18
N VAL A 394 20.71 2.42 10.81
CA VAL A 394 22.05 2.23 10.25
C VAL A 394 22.44 0.76 10.41
N ASP A 395 23.04 0.17 9.37
CA ASP A 395 23.66 -1.15 9.47
C ASP A 395 25.14 -1.06 9.83
N PHE A 396 25.68 -2.16 10.39
CA PHE A 396 27.10 -2.33 10.66
C PHE A 396 27.57 -3.69 10.19
N ASP A 397 28.48 -3.73 9.20
CA ASP A 397 28.98 -4.99 8.67
C ASP A 397 30.51 -4.97 8.54
N ASP A 398 31.17 -5.90 9.20
CA ASP A 398 32.60 -6.13 9.14
C ASP A 398 32.99 -7.48 8.51
N THR A 399 32.02 -8.20 7.89
CA THR A 399 32.20 -9.56 7.40
C THR A 399 32.52 -9.64 5.91
N GLY A 400 33.64 -10.26 5.55
CA GLY A 400 34.10 -10.40 4.16
C GLY A 400 34.82 -9.17 3.63
N SER A 401 35.01 -9.10 2.30
CA SER A 401 35.71 -7.95 1.67
C SER A 401 34.77 -6.76 1.54
N ILE A 402 35.34 -5.54 1.53
CA ILE A 402 34.57 -4.29 1.39
C ILE A 402 33.69 -4.27 0.13
N GLY A 403 34.20 -4.78 -0.99
CA GLY A 403 33.41 -4.86 -2.24
C GLY A 403 32.17 -5.76 -2.13
N LYS A 404 32.27 -6.89 -1.40
CA LYS A 404 31.10 -7.76 -1.15
C LYS A 404 30.07 -7.09 -0.22
N ARG A 405 30.53 -6.28 0.73
CA ARG A 405 29.66 -5.51 1.63
C ARG A 405 28.92 -4.41 0.87
N TYR A 406 29.59 -3.67 0.02
CA TYR A 406 28.92 -2.71 -0.88
C TYR A 406 27.85 -3.36 -1.73
N ARG A 407 28.11 -4.56 -2.28
CA ARG A 407 27.10 -5.29 -3.07
C ARG A 407 25.88 -5.70 -2.25
N ARG A 408 26.07 -6.12 -0.98
CA ARG A 408 24.96 -6.43 -0.09
C ARG A 408 24.10 -5.21 0.21
N GLU A 409 24.73 -4.07 0.45
CA GLU A 409 24.03 -2.81 0.70
C GLU A 409 23.33 -2.28 -0.56
N ASP A 410 23.93 -2.41 -1.73
CA ASP A 410 23.28 -2.06 -3.01
C ASP A 410 22.00 -2.89 -3.22
N GLU A 411 22.06 -4.20 -2.96
CA GLU A 411 20.91 -5.12 -3.12
C GLU A 411 19.73 -4.84 -2.16
N ILE A 412 19.99 -4.29 -0.99
CA ILE A 412 18.95 -3.94 -0.01
C ILE A 412 18.55 -2.46 -0.06
N GLY A 413 19.20 -1.70 -0.93
CA GLY A 413 18.84 -0.31 -1.22
C GLY A 413 19.35 0.71 -0.22
N THR A 414 20.42 0.41 0.55
CA THR A 414 21.07 1.38 1.45
C THR A 414 21.71 2.48 0.64
N PRO A 415 21.32 3.76 0.79
CA PRO A 415 21.79 4.82 -0.09
C PRO A 415 23.25 5.23 0.14
N PHE A 416 23.76 5.09 1.36
CA PHE A 416 25.10 5.55 1.72
C PHE A 416 25.87 4.48 2.48
N CYS A 417 27.10 4.16 2.00
CA CYS A 417 28.04 3.30 2.72
C CYS A 417 29.18 4.15 3.28
N ILE A 418 29.35 4.11 4.60
CA ILE A 418 30.35 4.87 5.35
C ILE A 418 31.52 3.94 5.66
N THR A 419 32.65 4.15 5.03
CA THR A 419 33.86 3.33 5.23
C THR A 419 34.85 4.04 6.12
N PHE A 420 35.13 3.44 7.28
CA PHE A 420 36.23 3.82 8.15
C PHE A 420 37.50 3.06 7.69
N ASP A 421 38.53 3.77 7.27
CA ASP A 421 39.77 3.25 6.74
C ASP A 421 40.97 3.60 7.63
N PHE A 422 42.19 3.25 7.21
CA PHE A 422 43.38 3.52 8.01
C PHE A 422 43.73 5.02 8.09
N ASP A 423 43.41 5.78 7.03
CA ASP A 423 43.66 7.24 7.00
C ASP A 423 42.67 7.98 7.91
N SER A 424 41.52 7.35 8.22
CA SER A 424 40.51 7.91 9.14
C SER A 424 41.04 8.16 10.56
N ARG A 425 42.10 7.45 10.96
CA ARG A 425 42.77 7.64 12.24
C ARG A 425 43.50 8.99 12.32
N ASP A 426 44.03 9.45 11.18
CA ASP A 426 44.86 10.62 11.09
C ASP A 426 44.10 11.87 10.72
N ASP A 427 43.13 11.75 9.77
CA ASP A 427 42.38 12.88 9.23
C ASP A 427 41.00 13.07 9.86
N HIS A 428 40.55 12.12 10.72
CA HIS A 428 39.20 12.11 11.34
C HIS A 428 38.04 12.20 10.33
N CYS A 429 38.26 11.69 9.12
CA CYS A 429 37.27 11.62 8.07
C CYS A 429 36.98 10.16 7.71
N VAL A 430 35.82 9.92 7.08
CA VAL A 430 35.40 8.64 6.51
C VAL A 430 35.09 8.81 5.03
N THR A 431 35.14 7.71 4.30
CA THR A 431 34.71 7.69 2.91
C THR A 431 33.22 7.35 2.86
N VAL A 432 32.37 8.23 2.33
CA VAL A 432 30.97 7.99 2.07
C VAL A 432 30.78 7.66 0.60
N ARG A 433 30.31 6.43 0.30
CA ARG A 433 29.99 5.98 -1.04
C ARG A 433 28.48 6.14 -1.28
N ASP A 434 28.13 6.83 -2.33
CA ASP A 434 26.75 6.91 -2.83
C ASP A 434 26.41 5.64 -3.63
N ARG A 435 25.25 5.03 -3.35
CA ARG A 435 24.77 3.80 -4.00
C ARG A 435 24.54 3.99 -5.50
N ASP A 436 23.92 5.11 -5.88
CA ASP A 436 23.42 5.32 -7.23
C ASP A 436 24.56 5.72 -8.19
N THR A 437 25.42 6.60 -7.78
CA THR A 437 26.56 7.09 -8.58
C THR A 437 27.83 6.27 -8.39
N MET A 438 27.94 5.51 -7.30
CA MET A 438 29.17 4.84 -6.81
C MET A 438 30.30 5.82 -6.49
N GLU A 439 30.07 7.12 -6.53
CA GLU A 439 31.04 8.13 -6.16
C GLU A 439 31.36 8.05 -4.66
N GLN A 440 32.59 8.37 -4.34
CA GLN A 440 33.09 8.34 -2.98
C GLN A 440 33.56 9.75 -2.59
N THR A 441 33.07 10.23 -1.47
CA THR A 441 33.38 11.54 -0.92
C THR A 441 33.94 11.39 0.48
N ARG A 442 35.02 12.15 0.78
CA ARG A 442 35.60 12.21 2.12
C ARG A 442 34.78 13.19 2.98
N VAL A 443 34.28 12.74 4.12
CA VAL A 443 33.41 13.52 5.03
C VAL A 443 33.97 13.43 6.45
N ALA A 444 34.07 14.57 7.15
CA ALA A 444 34.47 14.58 8.56
C ALA A 444 33.46 13.81 9.44
N ILE A 445 33.97 13.07 10.42
CA ILE A 445 33.14 12.22 11.28
C ILE A 445 32.10 13.05 12.02
N ASP A 446 32.43 14.24 12.48
CA ASP A 446 31.56 15.18 13.20
C ASP A 446 30.47 15.78 12.30
N GLU A 447 30.65 15.78 10.98
CA GLU A 447 29.66 16.30 10.00
C GLU A 447 28.74 15.22 9.44
N LEU A 448 28.98 13.93 9.72
CA LEU A 448 28.23 12.81 9.15
C LEU A 448 26.74 12.86 9.44
N GLU A 449 26.38 13.27 10.65
CA GLU A 449 24.98 13.34 11.05
C GLU A 449 24.21 14.37 10.22
N ASP A 450 24.76 15.58 10.08
CA ASP A 450 24.15 16.64 9.26
C ASP A 450 24.20 16.29 7.77
N TYR A 451 25.27 15.66 7.32
CA TYR A 451 25.40 15.16 5.96
C TYR A 451 24.26 14.18 5.62
N LEU A 452 24.04 13.17 6.47
CA LEU A 452 22.95 12.20 6.27
C LEU A 452 21.59 12.86 6.40
N ALA A 453 21.36 13.71 7.40
CA ALA A 453 20.08 14.38 7.62
C ALA A 453 19.63 15.16 6.38
N ASN A 454 20.55 15.86 5.73
CA ASN A 454 20.27 16.61 4.51
C ASN A 454 19.99 15.71 3.29
N LYS A 455 20.57 14.51 3.25
CA LYS A 455 20.42 13.57 2.12
C LYS A 455 19.22 12.66 2.23
N VAL A 456 18.78 12.35 3.46
CA VAL A 456 17.64 11.45 3.70
C VAL A 456 16.33 12.19 4.05
N ALA A 457 16.34 13.54 4.04
CA ALA A 457 15.15 14.35 4.24
C ALA A 457 14.13 14.11 3.12
N PHE A 458 12.84 14.16 3.51
CA PHE A 458 11.72 14.05 2.59
C PHE A 458 11.21 15.45 2.26
#